data_9c45637a017909c3f4a52be0122749a4
#
_entry.id   9c45637a017909c3f4a52be0122749a4
#
_cell.length_a   1.000
_cell.length_b   1.000
_cell.length_c   1.000
_cell.angle_alpha   90.00
_cell.angle_beta   90.00
_cell.angle_gamma   90.00
#
_symmetry.space_group_name_H-M   'P 1'
#
loop_
_entity.id
_entity.type
_entity.pdbx_description
1 polymer ?
#
loop_
_entity_poly.entity_id
_entity_poly.type
_entity_poly.pdbx_seq_one_letter_code
_entity_poly.pdbx_strand_id
1 'polypeptide(L)'
;MSKLNRNGYIIKKKDFELKIIKEIKDDLIVKPFNYNDIGMGIEKKFNVFLESPNKLYLPRFYGIKKFGEPNENTLTNGDSINIKFKGDLRKEQMPIYNIIKNTLDKDGGAIISLKCGGGKTVLSLYILAQLKVKTMVVVHKDFLMTQWKDRIEEFIPNASIGKIQQNTIDIDNKDIVLSMVQSLSMKEYDK
;
A
#
# COMPACT_ATOMS: atom_id res chain seq x y z
N MET A 1 10.33 -18.91 -14.36
CA MET A 1 11.04 -17.86 -13.60
C MET A 1 10.06 -16.79 -13.16
N SER A 2 9.96 -16.55 -11.85
CA SER A 2 9.13 -15.51 -11.25
C SER A 2 9.92 -14.20 -11.05
N LYS A 3 9.23 -13.07 -11.11
CA LYS A 3 9.82 -11.73 -10.94
C LYS A 3 8.91 -10.87 -10.09
N LEU A 4 9.48 -10.07 -9.20
CA LEU A 4 8.77 -9.06 -8.44
C LEU A 4 9.19 -7.66 -8.91
N ASN A 5 8.23 -6.84 -9.27
CA ASN A 5 8.44 -5.43 -9.62
C ASN A 5 7.21 -4.59 -9.22
N ARG A 6 7.15 -3.31 -9.63
CA ARG A 6 6.05 -2.39 -9.33
C ARG A 6 4.65 -2.89 -9.78
N ASN A 7 4.59 -3.81 -10.76
CA ASN A 7 3.32 -4.38 -11.22
C ASN A 7 2.90 -5.61 -10.39
N GLY A 8 3.68 -5.99 -9.37
CA GLY A 8 3.42 -7.13 -8.50
C GLY A 8 4.33 -8.34 -8.78
N TYR A 9 3.88 -9.50 -8.32
CA TYR A 9 4.56 -10.78 -8.51
C TYR A 9 4.15 -11.38 -9.86
N ILE A 10 5.13 -11.57 -10.73
CA ILE A 10 4.91 -11.95 -12.13
C ILE A 10 5.21 -13.43 -12.33
N ILE A 11 4.27 -14.15 -12.90
CA ILE A 11 4.45 -15.53 -13.37
C ILE A 11 4.19 -15.63 -14.88
N LYS A 12 4.87 -16.57 -15.54
CA LYS A 12 4.61 -16.89 -16.96
C LYS A 12 3.56 -17.98 -17.02
N LYS A 13 2.48 -17.77 -17.78
CA LYS A 13 1.38 -18.74 -17.90
C LYS A 13 1.82 -20.10 -18.43
N LYS A 14 2.79 -20.12 -19.35
CA LYS A 14 3.33 -21.35 -19.93
C LYS A 14 4.05 -22.28 -18.95
N ASP A 15 4.44 -21.75 -17.78
CA ASP A 15 5.14 -22.52 -16.74
C ASP A 15 4.15 -23.29 -15.85
N PHE A 16 2.82 -23.15 -16.07
CA PHE A 16 1.76 -23.73 -15.24
C PHE A 16 0.66 -24.37 -16.10
N GLU A 17 0.02 -25.40 -15.55
CA GLU A 17 -1.18 -25.99 -16.12
C GLU A 17 -2.36 -25.01 -16.11
N LEU A 18 -3.25 -25.13 -17.09
CA LEU A 18 -4.44 -24.28 -17.20
C LEU A 18 -5.33 -24.34 -15.94
N LYS A 19 -5.39 -25.47 -15.26
CA LYS A 19 -6.12 -25.66 -14.01
C LYS A 19 -5.57 -24.75 -12.92
N ILE A 20 -4.24 -24.69 -12.75
CA ILE A 20 -3.57 -23.84 -11.75
C ILE A 20 -3.79 -22.36 -12.07
N ILE A 21 -3.71 -21.98 -13.35
CA ILE A 21 -4.00 -20.60 -13.78
C ILE A 21 -5.43 -20.20 -13.43
N LYS A 22 -6.39 -21.10 -13.62
CA LYS A 22 -7.79 -20.86 -13.26
C LYS A 22 -7.97 -20.72 -11.76
N GLU A 23 -7.39 -21.60 -10.96
CA GLU A 23 -7.42 -21.52 -9.49
C GLU A 23 -6.86 -20.19 -8.99
N ILE A 24 -5.72 -19.73 -9.52
CA ILE A 24 -5.13 -18.44 -9.17
C ILE A 24 -6.10 -17.28 -9.45
N LYS A 25 -6.75 -17.31 -10.61
CA LYS A 25 -7.72 -16.27 -10.98
C LYS A 25 -8.94 -16.30 -10.08
N ASP A 26 -9.46 -17.47 -9.77
CA ASP A 26 -10.62 -17.65 -8.90
C ASP A 26 -10.32 -17.17 -7.47
N ASP A 27 -9.13 -17.45 -6.93
CA ASP A 27 -8.64 -16.95 -5.64
C ASP A 27 -8.58 -15.41 -5.58
N LEU A 28 -8.31 -14.75 -6.72
CA LEU A 28 -8.09 -13.31 -6.83
C LEU A 28 -9.28 -12.55 -7.42
N ILE A 29 -10.44 -13.19 -7.51
CA ILE A 29 -11.71 -12.53 -7.81
C ILE A 29 -12.42 -12.18 -6.51
N VAL A 30 -12.49 -10.87 -6.21
CA VAL A 30 -13.16 -10.36 -5.00
C VAL A 30 -14.61 -10.01 -5.32
N LYS A 31 -15.52 -10.45 -4.46
CA LYS A 31 -16.96 -10.15 -4.51
C LYS A 31 -17.31 -9.35 -3.25
N PRO A 32 -17.31 -8.00 -3.30
CA PRO A 32 -17.72 -7.20 -2.16
C PRO A 32 -19.17 -7.48 -1.79
N PHE A 33 -19.42 -7.69 -0.51
CA PHE A 33 -20.77 -7.77 -0.01
C PHE A 33 -21.38 -6.36 0.06
N ASN A 34 -22.48 -6.14 -0.65
CA ASN A 34 -23.20 -4.88 -0.62
C ASN A 34 -24.67 -5.14 -0.29
N TYR A 35 -25.16 -4.60 0.81
CA TYR A 35 -26.56 -4.74 1.23
C TYR A 35 -27.56 -4.21 0.20
N ASN A 36 -27.19 -3.20 -0.58
CA ASN A 36 -28.05 -2.60 -1.60
C ASN A 36 -28.21 -3.49 -2.86
N ASP A 37 -27.32 -4.47 -3.04
CA ASP A 37 -27.35 -5.39 -4.18
C ASP A 37 -28.16 -6.68 -3.88
N ILE A 38 -28.70 -6.81 -2.64
CA ILE A 38 -29.56 -7.92 -2.24
C ILE A 38 -30.90 -7.78 -2.98
N GLY A 39 -31.13 -8.65 -3.95
CA GLY A 39 -32.36 -8.70 -4.76
C GLY A 39 -32.23 -8.17 -6.19
N MET A 40 -31.12 -7.54 -6.58
CA MET A 40 -30.92 -7.07 -7.97
C MET A 40 -30.16 -8.07 -8.86
N GLY A 41 -29.69 -9.20 -8.35
CA GLY A 41 -29.02 -10.25 -9.13
C GLY A 41 -27.69 -9.86 -9.78
N ILE A 42 -27.16 -8.66 -9.53
CA ILE A 42 -25.90 -8.17 -10.11
C ILE A 42 -24.78 -8.38 -9.11
N GLU A 43 -24.05 -9.46 -9.27
CA GLU A 43 -22.84 -9.74 -8.50
C GLU A 43 -21.66 -8.94 -9.06
N LYS A 44 -21.26 -7.85 -8.40
CA LYS A 44 -20.05 -7.12 -8.79
C LYS A 44 -18.82 -7.94 -8.44
N LYS A 45 -17.99 -8.22 -9.45
CA LYS A 45 -16.73 -8.97 -9.30
C LYS A 45 -15.57 -8.07 -9.69
N PHE A 46 -14.49 -8.14 -8.91
CA PHE A 46 -13.27 -7.37 -9.18
C PHE A 46 -12.07 -8.32 -9.24
N ASN A 47 -11.31 -8.23 -10.31
CA ASN A 47 -10.05 -8.95 -10.43
C ASN A 47 -8.96 -8.19 -9.68
N VAL A 48 -8.30 -8.85 -8.73
CA VAL A 48 -7.15 -8.30 -7.98
C VAL A 48 -5.83 -8.73 -8.60
N PHE A 49 -5.85 -9.05 -9.88
CA PHE A 49 -4.69 -9.37 -10.70
C PHE A 49 -4.77 -8.64 -12.04
N LEU A 50 -3.61 -8.45 -12.66
CA LEU A 50 -3.53 -8.02 -14.06
C LEU A 50 -3.07 -9.19 -14.93
N GLU A 51 -3.42 -9.15 -16.20
CA GLU A 51 -3.16 -10.22 -17.14
C GLU A 51 -2.67 -9.66 -18.47
N SER A 52 -1.68 -10.34 -19.04
CA SER A 52 -1.28 -10.18 -20.43
C SER A 52 -1.38 -11.55 -21.16
N PRO A 53 -1.22 -11.62 -22.49
CA PRO A 53 -1.30 -12.89 -23.18
C PRO A 53 -0.45 -14.02 -22.57
N ASN A 54 0.75 -13.68 -22.09
CA ASN A 54 1.74 -14.66 -21.63
C ASN A 54 2.03 -14.63 -20.11
N LYS A 55 1.48 -13.66 -19.35
CA LYS A 55 1.84 -13.44 -17.94
C LYS A 55 0.61 -13.14 -17.09
N LEU A 56 0.70 -13.49 -15.79
CA LEU A 56 -0.14 -12.96 -14.72
C LEU A 56 0.70 -12.09 -13.81
N TYR A 57 0.10 -10.98 -13.34
CA TYR A 57 0.65 -10.05 -12.39
C TYR A 57 -0.21 -10.14 -11.13
N LEU A 58 0.36 -10.71 -10.09
CA LEU A 58 -0.33 -11.07 -8.86
C LEU A 58 0.01 -10.09 -7.73
N PRO A 59 -0.86 -9.90 -6.74
CA PRO A 59 -0.50 -9.18 -5.54
C PRO A 59 0.78 -9.78 -4.93
N ARG A 60 1.71 -8.91 -4.50
CA ARG A 60 3.04 -9.33 -4.00
C ARG A 60 2.95 -10.46 -2.98
N PHE A 61 2.18 -10.26 -1.91
CA PHE A 61 2.12 -11.23 -0.80
C PHE A 61 1.39 -12.52 -1.18
N TYR A 62 0.41 -12.47 -2.09
CA TYR A 62 -0.20 -13.67 -2.64
C TYR A 62 0.81 -14.50 -3.43
N GLY A 63 1.58 -13.83 -4.30
CA GLY A 63 2.61 -14.49 -5.10
C GLY A 63 3.71 -15.12 -4.23
N ILE A 64 4.25 -14.39 -3.25
CA ILE A 64 5.27 -14.91 -2.33
C ILE A 64 4.72 -16.08 -1.51
N LYS A 65 3.51 -15.99 -0.97
CA LYS A 65 2.88 -17.05 -0.19
C LYS A 65 2.66 -18.32 -1.01
N LYS A 66 2.26 -18.19 -2.28
CA LYS A 66 1.90 -19.34 -3.14
C LYS A 66 3.10 -19.96 -3.84
N PHE A 67 4.11 -19.18 -4.21
CA PHE A 67 5.23 -19.62 -5.04
C PHE A 67 6.61 -19.42 -4.41
N GLY A 68 6.68 -18.87 -3.21
CA GLY A 68 7.95 -18.54 -2.55
C GLY A 68 8.55 -17.22 -3.03
N GLU A 69 9.78 -16.96 -2.61
CA GLU A 69 10.51 -15.76 -3.02
C GLU A 69 10.73 -15.71 -4.53
N PRO A 70 10.64 -14.51 -5.13
CA PRO A 70 10.84 -14.37 -6.58
C PRO A 70 12.29 -14.62 -6.97
N ASN A 71 12.50 -15.20 -8.16
CA ASN A 71 13.85 -15.39 -8.71
C ASN A 71 14.58 -14.05 -8.97
N GLU A 72 13.82 -13.00 -9.24
CA GLU A 72 14.32 -11.65 -9.50
C GLU A 72 13.42 -10.63 -8.80
N ASN A 73 14.02 -9.74 -8.01
CA ASN A 73 13.32 -8.62 -7.37
C ASN A 73 13.93 -7.31 -7.86
N THR A 74 13.10 -6.49 -8.53
CA THR A 74 13.50 -5.18 -9.07
C THR A 74 12.75 -4.03 -8.39
N LEU A 75 12.17 -4.26 -7.20
CA LEU A 75 11.63 -3.19 -6.39
C LEU A 75 12.79 -2.33 -5.84
N THR A 76 12.61 -1.03 -5.92
CA THR A 76 13.54 -0.06 -5.30
C THR A 76 13.17 0.16 -3.84
N ASN A 77 14.15 0.55 -3.04
CA ASN A 77 13.92 0.89 -1.63
C ASN A 77 13.25 2.26 -1.44
N GLY A 78 12.97 2.99 -2.54
CA GLY A 78 12.46 4.35 -2.51
C GLY A 78 13.56 5.40 -2.33
N ASP A 79 13.21 6.66 -2.56
CA ASP A 79 14.12 7.79 -2.39
C ASP A 79 14.26 8.13 -0.92
N SER A 80 15.48 8.35 -0.46
CA SER A 80 15.73 8.74 0.93
C SER A 80 15.34 10.19 1.19
N ILE A 81 14.78 10.44 2.39
CA ILE A 81 14.38 11.77 2.86
C ILE A 81 15.01 12.06 4.23
N ASN A 82 15.16 13.34 4.54
CA ASN A 82 15.74 13.77 5.82
C ASN A 82 14.67 14.41 6.71
N ILE A 83 13.89 13.59 7.36
CA ILE A 83 12.83 13.99 8.28
C ILE A 83 13.11 13.48 9.70
N LYS A 84 12.57 14.17 10.70
CA LYS A 84 12.69 13.78 12.11
C LYS A 84 11.32 13.84 12.79
N PHE A 85 11.00 12.78 13.52
CA PHE A 85 9.83 12.77 14.39
C PHE A 85 10.08 13.62 15.64
N LYS A 86 9.14 14.47 15.99
CA LYS A 86 9.16 15.32 17.17
C LYS A 86 8.38 14.65 18.30
N GLY A 87 9.06 14.38 19.41
CA GLY A 87 8.49 13.72 20.58
C GLY A 87 8.79 12.22 20.62
N ASP A 88 8.09 11.52 21.51
CA ASP A 88 8.28 10.11 21.79
C ASP A 88 6.99 9.32 21.65
N LEU A 89 7.09 8.03 21.35
CA LEU A 89 5.98 7.11 21.43
C LEU A 89 5.58 6.87 22.89
N ARG A 90 4.30 6.66 23.13
CA ARG A 90 3.81 6.20 24.44
C ARG A 90 4.42 4.84 24.79
N LYS A 91 4.54 4.54 26.09
CA LYS A 91 5.13 3.28 26.56
C LYS A 91 4.48 2.05 25.94
N GLU A 92 3.16 2.07 25.80
CA GLU A 92 2.39 0.98 25.19
C GLU A 92 2.55 0.85 23.66
N GLN A 93 3.05 1.89 22.99
CA GLN A 93 3.28 1.86 21.53
C GLN A 93 4.66 1.29 21.15
N MET A 94 5.64 1.36 22.03
CA MET A 94 6.99 0.86 21.75
C MET A 94 7.05 -0.64 21.43
N PRO A 95 6.39 -1.54 22.20
CA PRO A 95 6.34 -2.95 21.84
C PRO A 95 5.69 -3.19 20.47
N ILE A 96 4.64 -2.43 20.16
CA ILE A 96 3.91 -2.52 18.87
C ILE A 96 4.84 -2.06 17.73
N TYR A 97 5.55 -0.97 17.91
CA TYR A 97 6.55 -0.49 16.96
C TYR A 97 7.61 -1.55 16.67
N ASN A 98 8.16 -2.20 17.69
CA ASN A 98 9.18 -3.23 17.52
C ASN A 98 8.67 -4.44 16.71
N ILE A 99 7.42 -4.87 16.95
CA ILE A 99 6.79 -5.92 16.16
C ILE A 99 6.65 -5.49 14.71
N ILE A 100 6.15 -4.27 14.46
CA ILE A 100 5.95 -3.75 13.12
C ILE A 100 7.29 -3.62 12.40
N LYS A 101 8.31 -3.09 13.06
CA LYS A 101 9.66 -2.95 12.49
C LYS A 101 10.19 -4.29 12.03
N ASN A 102 10.15 -5.31 12.88
CA ASN A 102 10.59 -6.66 12.54
C ASN A 102 9.79 -7.26 11.35
N THR A 103 8.47 -7.00 11.31
CA THR A 103 7.62 -7.44 10.20
C THR A 103 7.97 -6.72 8.89
N LEU A 104 8.20 -5.41 8.95
CA LEU A 104 8.61 -4.63 7.78
C LEU A 104 9.99 -5.06 7.26
N ASP A 105 10.95 -5.29 8.16
CA ASP A 105 12.30 -5.74 7.80
C ASP A 105 12.27 -7.13 7.13
N LYS A 106 11.39 -8.02 7.60
CA LYS A 106 11.25 -9.38 7.08
C LYS A 106 10.40 -9.44 5.81
N ASP A 107 9.18 -8.88 5.88
CA ASP A 107 8.13 -9.11 4.87
C ASP A 107 7.94 -7.90 3.94
N GLY A 108 8.46 -6.74 4.33
CA GLY A 108 8.33 -5.48 3.58
C GLY A 108 6.91 -4.89 3.60
N GLY A 109 6.08 -5.29 4.55
CA GLY A 109 4.73 -4.76 4.73
C GLY A 109 4.05 -5.30 5.99
N ALA A 110 3.14 -4.52 6.57
CA ALA A 110 2.40 -4.87 7.78
C ALA A 110 1.00 -4.26 7.81
N ILE A 111 0.09 -4.88 8.55
CA ILE A 111 -1.23 -4.34 8.87
C ILE A 111 -1.26 -3.98 10.35
N ILE A 112 -1.59 -2.71 10.65
CA ILE A 112 -1.68 -2.23 12.03
C ILE A 112 -3.16 -2.18 12.44
N SER A 113 -3.54 -3.07 13.37
CA SER A 113 -4.87 -3.08 13.97
C SER A 113 -4.80 -2.64 15.44
N LEU A 114 -5.32 -1.46 15.74
CA LEU A 114 -5.39 -0.90 17.08
C LEU A 114 -6.80 -0.35 17.35
N LYS A 115 -7.21 -0.36 18.63
CA LYS A 115 -8.46 0.24 19.05
C LYS A 115 -8.53 1.75 18.69
N CYS A 116 -9.73 2.32 18.69
CA CYS A 116 -9.88 3.77 18.58
C CYS A 116 -9.10 4.48 19.70
N GLY A 117 -8.47 5.62 19.38
CA GLY A 117 -7.60 6.33 20.32
C GLY A 117 -6.23 5.69 20.57
N GLY A 118 -5.93 4.52 20.03
CA GLY A 118 -4.64 3.83 20.18
C GLY A 118 -3.45 4.50 19.48
N GLY A 119 -3.69 5.67 18.85
CA GLY A 119 -2.62 6.46 18.24
C GLY A 119 -2.05 5.89 16.94
N LYS A 120 -2.88 5.21 16.12
CA LYS A 120 -2.48 4.64 14.82
C LYS A 120 -1.72 5.63 13.94
N THR A 121 -2.23 6.86 13.80
CA THR A 121 -1.63 7.90 12.97
C THR A 121 -0.25 8.30 13.48
N VAL A 122 -0.13 8.55 14.79
CA VAL A 122 1.16 8.93 15.43
C VAL A 122 2.18 7.81 15.27
N LEU A 123 1.79 6.56 15.52
CA LEU A 123 2.64 5.39 15.33
C LEU A 123 3.09 5.26 13.87
N SER A 124 2.20 5.46 12.91
CA SER A 124 2.54 5.43 11.48
C SER A 124 3.52 6.54 11.08
N LEU A 125 3.36 7.74 11.61
CA LEU A 125 4.29 8.86 11.40
C LEU A 125 5.67 8.58 12.01
N TYR A 126 5.70 7.96 13.19
CA TYR A 126 6.95 7.54 13.80
C TYR A 126 7.67 6.52 12.92
N ILE A 127 6.96 5.47 12.44
CA ILE A 127 7.51 4.47 11.53
C ILE A 127 8.06 5.12 10.26
N LEU A 128 7.29 6.00 9.63
CA LEU A 128 7.68 6.75 8.43
C LEU A 128 9.00 7.51 8.66
N ALA A 129 9.11 8.21 9.79
CA ALA A 129 10.32 8.96 10.15
C ALA A 129 11.53 8.05 10.43
N GLN A 130 11.31 6.82 10.89
CA GLN A 130 12.38 5.82 11.08
C GLN A 130 12.82 5.19 9.75
N LEU A 131 11.89 4.97 8.82
CA LEU A 131 12.19 4.41 7.50
C LEU A 131 12.96 5.40 6.61
N LYS A 132 12.74 6.71 6.80
CA LYS A 132 13.41 7.79 6.05
C LYS A 132 13.34 7.64 4.53
N VAL A 133 12.19 7.21 4.02
CA VAL A 133 11.93 7.07 2.58
C VAL A 133 10.72 7.91 2.17
N LYS A 134 10.76 8.45 0.96
CA LYS A 134 9.64 9.20 0.37
C LYS A 134 8.36 8.39 0.48
N THR A 135 7.32 8.98 1.06
CA THR A 135 6.13 8.22 1.48
C THR A 135 4.86 8.80 0.88
N MET A 136 3.97 7.91 0.43
CA MET A 136 2.62 8.28 0.04
C MET A 136 1.62 7.79 1.08
N VAL A 137 0.78 8.70 1.57
CA VAL A 137 -0.36 8.40 2.45
C VAL A 137 -1.63 8.43 1.61
N VAL A 138 -2.30 7.28 1.48
CA VAL A 138 -3.52 7.16 0.68
C VAL A 138 -4.75 7.12 1.58
N VAL A 139 -5.68 8.04 1.36
CA VAL A 139 -6.94 8.17 2.11
C VAL A 139 -8.15 8.19 1.19
N HIS A 140 -9.34 7.90 1.74
CA HIS A 140 -10.60 7.84 0.96
C HIS A 140 -11.59 8.97 1.29
N LYS A 141 -11.25 9.86 2.22
CA LYS A 141 -12.07 11.00 2.64
C LYS A 141 -11.20 12.24 2.82
N ASP A 142 -11.73 13.38 2.40
CA ASP A 142 -11.02 14.67 2.46
C ASP A 142 -10.63 15.07 3.90
N PHE A 143 -11.55 14.92 4.84
CA PHE A 143 -11.25 15.23 6.25
C PHE A 143 -10.10 14.38 6.82
N LEU A 144 -9.88 13.15 6.32
CA LEU A 144 -8.73 12.34 6.71
C LEU A 144 -7.44 12.92 6.14
N MET A 145 -7.47 13.46 4.92
CA MET A 145 -6.30 14.13 4.34
C MET A 145 -5.88 15.34 5.20
N THR A 146 -6.86 16.17 5.61
CA THR A 146 -6.62 17.30 6.52
C THR A 146 -6.06 16.81 7.86
N GLN A 147 -6.67 15.80 8.46
CA GLN A 147 -6.20 15.22 9.72
C GLN A 147 -4.75 14.70 9.62
N TRP A 148 -4.40 14.01 8.52
CA TRP A 148 -3.04 13.55 8.31
C TRP A 148 -2.07 14.71 8.14
N LYS A 149 -2.45 15.76 7.40
CA LYS A 149 -1.65 16.97 7.24
C LYS A 149 -1.34 17.61 8.59
N ASP A 150 -2.37 17.88 9.41
CA ASP A 150 -2.21 18.48 10.73
C ASP A 150 -1.27 17.66 11.63
N ARG A 151 -1.39 16.33 11.58
CA ARG A 151 -0.52 15.44 12.36
C ARG A 151 0.91 15.38 11.83
N ILE A 152 1.12 15.47 10.52
CA ILE A 152 2.47 15.56 9.95
C ILE A 152 3.11 16.88 10.39
N GLU A 153 2.42 18.00 10.30
CA GLU A 153 2.92 19.33 10.72
C GLU A 153 3.25 19.35 12.23
N GLU A 154 2.46 18.66 13.06
CA GLU A 154 2.68 18.54 14.51
C GLU A 154 3.92 17.69 14.85
N PHE A 155 4.03 16.49 14.24
CA PHE A 155 5.01 15.47 14.61
C PHE A 155 6.23 15.38 13.69
N ILE A 156 6.17 15.94 12.48
CA ILE A 156 7.28 15.98 11.53
C ILE A 156 7.35 17.37 10.88
N PRO A 157 7.58 18.43 11.67
CA PRO A 157 7.44 19.83 11.21
C PRO A 157 8.43 20.22 10.10
N ASN A 158 9.47 19.44 9.88
CA ASN A 158 10.44 19.67 8.81
C ASN A 158 10.14 18.92 7.50
N ALA A 159 9.02 18.18 7.43
CA ALA A 159 8.66 17.48 6.21
C ALA A 159 7.96 18.40 5.21
N SER A 160 8.37 18.31 3.94
CA SER A 160 7.64 18.92 2.84
C SER A 160 6.46 18.04 2.44
N ILE A 161 5.23 18.64 2.47
CA ILE A 161 4.00 17.91 2.20
C ILE A 161 3.48 18.28 0.80
N GLY A 162 3.21 17.27 -0.01
CA GLY A 162 2.53 17.40 -1.29
C GLY A 162 1.16 16.74 -1.28
N LYS A 163 0.43 16.85 -2.39
CA LYS A 163 -0.87 16.19 -2.51
C LYS A 163 -1.22 15.76 -3.94
N ILE A 164 -1.98 14.66 -4.01
CA ILE A 164 -2.68 14.23 -5.23
C ILE A 164 -4.17 14.19 -4.94
N GLN A 165 -4.89 15.20 -5.46
CA GLN A 165 -6.32 15.33 -5.26
C GLN A 165 -6.96 16.03 -6.47
N GLN A 166 -7.95 15.39 -7.09
CA GLN A 166 -8.60 15.91 -8.30
C GLN A 166 -7.56 16.27 -9.39
N ASN A 167 -7.43 17.53 -9.76
CA ASN A 167 -6.48 18.02 -10.78
C ASN A 167 -5.14 18.50 -10.19
N THR A 168 -5.00 18.47 -8.87
CA THR A 168 -3.76 18.85 -8.22
C THR A 168 -2.84 17.64 -8.12
N ILE A 169 -1.62 17.76 -8.67
CA ILE A 169 -0.53 16.81 -8.58
C ILE A 169 0.70 17.62 -8.12
N ASP A 170 0.93 17.63 -6.81
CA ASP A 170 2.06 18.33 -6.17
C ASP A 170 2.94 17.27 -5.49
N ILE A 171 3.93 16.75 -6.22
CA ILE A 171 4.77 15.64 -5.80
C ILE A 171 6.27 15.95 -5.87
N ASP A 172 6.65 17.00 -6.61
CA ASP A 172 8.04 17.33 -6.85
C ASP A 172 8.70 17.89 -5.58
N ASN A 173 9.85 17.34 -5.22
CA ASN A 173 10.60 17.70 -4.02
C ASN A 173 9.79 17.60 -2.71
N LYS A 174 8.83 16.66 -2.65
CA LYS A 174 8.03 16.40 -1.45
C LYS A 174 8.51 15.14 -0.74
N ASP A 175 8.59 15.23 0.58
CA ASP A 175 8.93 14.09 1.44
C ASP A 175 7.74 13.17 1.65
N ILE A 176 6.56 13.77 1.87
CA ILE A 176 5.31 13.06 2.12
C ILE A 176 4.23 13.57 1.16
N VAL A 177 3.59 12.66 0.43
CA VAL A 177 2.48 12.99 -0.48
C VAL A 177 1.18 12.43 0.07
N LEU A 178 0.19 13.30 0.31
CA LEU A 178 -1.16 12.91 0.69
C LEU A 178 -2.01 12.70 -0.57
N SER A 179 -2.63 11.53 -0.70
CA SER A 179 -3.34 11.16 -1.93
C SER A 179 -4.75 10.67 -1.65
N MET A 180 -5.70 11.09 -2.50
CA MET A 180 -7.05 10.52 -2.51
C MET A 180 -7.07 9.25 -3.37
N VAL A 181 -7.57 8.15 -2.81
CA VAL A 181 -7.69 6.88 -3.55
C VAL A 181 -8.52 7.04 -4.82
N GLN A 182 -9.56 7.87 -4.81
CA GLN A 182 -10.39 8.16 -5.98
C GLN A 182 -9.58 8.84 -7.09
N SER A 183 -8.70 9.79 -6.73
CA SER A 183 -7.85 10.45 -7.72
C SER A 183 -6.86 9.48 -8.35
N LEU A 184 -6.25 8.60 -7.53
CA LEU A 184 -5.30 7.59 -8.00
C LEU A 184 -5.96 6.53 -8.91
N SER A 185 -7.24 6.18 -8.65
CA SER A 185 -7.94 5.12 -9.40
C SER A 185 -8.59 5.62 -10.69
N MET A 186 -8.88 6.93 -10.80
CA MET A 186 -9.64 7.50 -11.93
C MET A 186 -8.75 8.18 -12.98
N LYS A 187 -7.47 8.32 -12.73
CA LYS A 187 -6.54 9.01 -13.62
C LYS A 187 -5.38 8.11 -14.02
N GLU A 188 -4.99 8.23 -15.26
CA GLU A 188 -3.70 7.73 -15.72
C GLU A 188 -2.64 8.79 -15.40
N TYR A 189 -1.58 8.38 -14.72
CA TYR A 189 -0.43 9.22 -14.43
C TYR A 189 0.71 8.81 -15.36
N ASP A 190 1.34 9.80 -15.99
CA ASP A 190 2.52 9.57 -16.80
C ASP A 190 3.62 8.90 -15.97
N LYS A 191 4.32 7.99 -16.62
CA LYS A 191 5.30 7.09 -15.98
C LYS A 191 6.64 7.77 -15.79
#